data_23c628817c1f70dcdfc02fc8b221deb1
#
_entry.id   23c628817c1f70dcdfc02fc8b221deb1
#
_cell.length_a   1.000
_cell.length_b   1.000
_cell.length_c   1.000
_cell.angle_alpha   90.00
_cell.angle_beta   90.00
_cell.angle_gamma   90.00
#
_symmetry.space_group_name_H-M   'P 1'
#
loop_
_entity.id
_entity.type
_entity.pdbx_description
1 polymer ?
#
loop_
_entity_poly.entity_id
_entity_poly.type
_entity_poly.pdbx_seq_one_letter_code
_entity_poly.pdbx_strand_id
1 'polypeptide(L)'
;SPLITTLNTTFAVKECDSEAATKLLGEIATGLAATMAITNQKGSWEATDTDVTATDGKLSGTAYFVQDAQKAEVLVVSANNGSDVSLYRVDPAAAGITIHADGIIDLTRDQAHISFDGVAAELLETKGADALTRAMPAILCITSADMIGSGEWLLQTTTEYAQTRVQFDRPLGFFQAVKHPLVNVMLAIDAAKSLTYNAACAFDEEPENAMRLARMAKSAASDMAVFSSSRAVQFHGGIGFTWECYVHLFFKRQMHNHILYGDGKYQRALLADMLMGKAA
;
A
#
# COMPACT_ATOMS: atom_id res chain seq x y z
N SER A 1 -12.02 -7.01 -0.36
CA SER A 1 -12.65 -5.68 -0.32
C SER A 1 -11.65 -4.63 -0.76
N PRO A 2 -12.00 -3.69 -1.64
CA PRO A 2 -11.13 -2.62 -2.12
C PRO A 2 -11.00 -1.45 -1.10
N LEU A 3 -11.20 -1.70 0.19
CA LEU A 3 -11.22 -0.65 1.21
C LEU A 3 -9.91 0.15 1.28
N ILE A 4 -8.77 -0.54 1.31
CA ILE A 4 -7.45 0.13 1.44
C ILE A 4 -7.16 0.98 0.21
N THR A 5 -7.42 0.46 -0.98
CA THR A 5 -7.22 1.19 -2.25
C THR A 5 -8.16 2.37 -2.37
N THR A 6 -9.41 2.22 -1.96
CA THR A 6 -10.39 3.33 -1.93
C THR A 6 -9.98 4.41 -0.95
N LEU A 7 -9.50 4.06 0.26
CA LEU A 7 -8.97 5.04 1.23
C LEU A 7 -7.74 5.78 0.67
N ASN A 8 -6.79 5.05 0.09
CA ASN A 8 -5.60 5.68 -0.53
C ASN A 8 -6.01 6.64 -1.64
N THR A 9 -6.97 6.24 -2.50
CA THR A 9 -7.49 7.08 -3.58
C THR A 9 -8.22 8.31 -3.03
N THR A 10 -8.99 8.15 -1.94
CA THR A 10 -9.67 9.27 -1.28
C THR A 10 -8.68 10.36 -0.86
N PHE A 11 -7.55 9.99 -0.25
CA PHE A 11 -6.54 10.97 0.14
C PHE A 11 -5.87 11.63 -1.07
N ALA A 12 -5.64 10.90 -2.16
CA ALA A 12 -5.13 11.50 -3.39
C ALA A 12 -6.11 12.51 -4.00
N VAL A 13 -7.41 12.18 -4.06
CA VAL A 13 -8.47 13.06 -4.58
C VAL A 13 -8.70 14.26 -3.66
N LYS A 14 -8.55 14.10 -2.33
CA LYS A 14 -8.66 15.19 -1.36
C LYS A 14 -7.64 16.31 -1.60
N GLU A 15 -6.47 15.96 -2.14
CA GLU A 15 -5.42 16.91 -2.48
C GLU A 15 -5.60 17.60 -3.83
N CYS A 16 -6.68 17.29 -4.56
CA CYS A 16 -7.04 17.93 -5.82
C CYS A 16 -7.97 19.12 -5.56
N ASP A 17 -7.69 20.26 -6.23
CA ASP A 17 -8.45 21.51 -6.05
C ASP A 17 -9.39 21.75 -7.24
N SER A 18 -10.39 20.86 -7.43
CA SER A 18 -11.38 21.01 -8.50
C SER A 18 -12.79 20.60 -8.06
N GLU A 19 -13.81 21.10 -8.78
CA GLU A 19 -15.20 20.68 -8.57
C GLU A 19 -15.40 19.19 -8.88
N ALA A 20 -14.71 18.67 -9.90
CA ALA A 20 -14.74 17.25 -10.27
C ALA A 20 -14.20 16.36 -9.13
N ALA A 21 -13.12 16.78 -8.46
CA ALA A 21 -12.57 16.08 -7.30
C ALA A 21 -13.53 16.12 -6.11
N THR A 22 -14.13 17.27 -5.82
CA THR A 22 -15.13 17.40 -4.74
C THR A 22 -16.33 16.50 -4.99
N LYS A 23 -16.83 16.41 -6.22
CA LYS A 23 -17.90 15.51 -6.62
C LYS A 23 -17.51 14.05 -6.42
N LEU A 24 -16.31 13.67 -6.88
CA LEU A 24 -15.81 12.30 -6.73
C LEU A 24 -15.67 11.89 -5.25
N LEU A 25 -15.20 12.80 -4.37
CA LEU A 25 -15.18 12.54 -2.92
C LEU A 25 -16.57 12.27 -2.36
N GLY A 26 -17.59 13.00 -2.80
CA GLY A 26 -18.98 12.75 -2.42
C GLY A 26 -19.48 11.37 -2.87
N GLU A 27 -19.14 10.94 -4.07
CA GLU A 27 -19.49 9.61 -4.59
C GLU A 27 -18.76 8.49 -3.81
N ILE A 28 -17.48 8.65 -3.51
CA ILE A 28 -16.72 7.69 -2.67
C ILE A 28 -17.33 7.60 -1.27
N ALA A 29 -17.72 8.72 -0.68
CA ALA A 29 -18.37 8.74 0.63
C ALA A 29 -19.71 7.98 0.66
N THR A 30 -20.37 7.81 -0.48
CA THR A 30 -21.60 7.00 -0.62
C THR A 30 -21.34 5.53 -0.97
N GLY A 31 -20.07 5.13 -1.09
CA GLY A 31 -19.69 3.72 -1.26
C GLY A 31 -19.05 3.37 -2.60
N LEU A 32 -18.76 4.35 -3.47
CA LEU A 32 -18.06 4.09 -4.75
C LEU A 32 -16.65 3.55 -4.49
N ALA A 33 -16.33 2.39 -5.08
CA ALA A 33 -15.01 1.79 -4.97
C ALA A 33 -14.03 2.46 -5.95
N ALA A 34 -12.91 2.97 -5.43
CA ALA A 34 -11.92 3.70 -6.20
C ALA A 34 -10.53 3.08 -6.10
N THR A 35 -9.73 3.19 -7.17
CA THR A 35 -8.31 2.84 -7.16
C THR A 35 -7.47 3.82 -7.96
N MET A 36 -6.15 3.83 -7.69
CA MET A 36 -5.18 4.66 -8.39
C MET A 36 -4.39 3.86 -9.41
N ALA A 37 -4.28 4.37 -10.63
CA ALA A 37 -3.46 3.86 -11.71
C ALA A 37 -2.31 4.87 -11.96
N ILE A 38 -1.26 4.78 -11.13
CA ILE A 38 -0.22 5.81 -11.03
C ILE A 38 1.21 5.28 -11.22
N THR A 39 1.39 3.99 -11.46
CA THR A 39 2.70 3.34 -11.48
C THR A 39 3.08 2.97 -12.91
N ASN A 40 4.35 3.18 -13.27
CA ASN A 40 4.90 2.82 -14.57
C ASN A 40 5.38 1.35 -14.62
N GLN A 41 5.83 0.89 -15.79
CA GLN A 41 6.34 -0.47 -15.99
C GLN A 41 7.53 -0.83 -15.12
N LYS A 42 8.35 0.16 -14.73
CA LYS A 42 9.52 -0.05 -13.86
C LYS A 42 9.15 -0.20 -12.39
N GLY A 43 7.87 0.01 -12.03
CA GLY A 43 7.41 -0.03 -10.63
C GLY A 43 7.89 1.16 -9.80
N SER A 44 8.12 2.31 -10.43
CA SER A 44 8.46 3.54 -9.73
C SER A 44 7.29 4.05 -8.88
N TRP A 45 7.60 4.54 -7.69
CA TRP A 45 6.66 5.22 -6.80
C TRP A 45 6.84 6.74 -6.80
N GLU A 46 7.67 7.28 -7.70
CA GLU A 46 7.80 8.73 -7.87
C GLU A 46 6.56 9.29 -8.59
N ALA A 47 5.98 10.35 -8.04
CA ALA A 47 4.73 10.92 -8.52
C ALA A 47 4.79 11.46 -9.97
N THR A 48 6.01 11.72 -10.46
CA THR A 48 6.27 12.17 -11.83
C THR A 48 6.42 11.04 -12.85
N ASP A 49 6.54 9.79 -12.38
CA ASP A 49 6.84 8.64 -13.24
C ASP A 49 5.57 7.92 -13.67
N THR A 50 5.08 8.24 -14.88
CA THR A 50 3.93 7.56 -15.49
C THR A 50 4.22 7.20 -16.94
N ASP A 51 3.71 6.05 -17.41
CA ASP A 51 3.74 5.61 -18.81
C ASP A 51 2.42 5.94 -19.55
N VAL A 52 1.52 6.72 -18.91
CA VAL A 52 0.29 7.20 -19.52
C VAL A 52 0.46 8.64 -19.95
N THR A 53 -0.02 8.97 -21.13
CA THR A 53 -0.03 10.32 -21.71
C THR A 53 -1.45 10.85 -21.84
N ALA A 54 -1.62 12.15 -21.68
CA ALA A 54 -2.90 12.85 -21.89
C ALA A 54 -2.77 13.86 -23.04
N THR A 55 -3.62 13.71 -24.04
CA THR A 55 -3.69 14.64 -25.18
C THR A 55 -5.16 14.93 -25.49
N ASP A 56 -5.54 16.20 -25.52
CA ASP A 56 -6.91 16.65 -25.81
C ASP A 56 -7.99 15.95 -24.96
N GLY A 57 -7.71 15.75 -23.64
CA GLY A 57 -8.62 15.08 -22.71
C GLY A 57 -8.75 13.56 -22.90
N LYS A 58 -7.86 12.95 -23.67
CA LYS A 58 -7.81 11.50 -23.91
C LYS A 58 -6.52 10.91 -23.37
N LEU A 59 -6.62 9.73 -22.74
CA LEU A 59 -5.51 8.99 -22.18
C LEU A 59 -5.06 7.87 -23.12
N SER A 60 -3.75 7.71 -23.26
CA SER A 60 -3.11 6.62 -24.00
C SER A 60 -1.86 6.15 -23.27
N GLY A 61 -1.60 4.83 -23.28
CA GLY A 61 -0.47 4.20 -22.57
C GLY A 61 -0.93 3.09 -21.65
N THR A 62 -0.09 2.72 -20.69
CA THR A 62 -0.40 1.62 -19.74
C THR A 62 0.03 2.00 -18.34
N ALA A 63 -0.86 1.82 -17.36
CA ALA A 63 -0.54 1.88 -15.95
C ALA A 63 -0.37 0.46 -15.39
N TYR A 64 0.62 0.26 -14.53
CA TYR A 64 1.00 -1.04 -14.02
C TYR A 64 0.75 -1.17 -12.52
N PHE A 65 0.68 -2.41 -12.03
CA PHE A 65 0.55 -2.75 -10.60
C PHE A 65 -0.64 -2.07 -9.90
N VAL A 66 -1.74 -1.87 -10.64
CA VAL A 66 -2.96 -1.22 -10.15
C VAL A 66 -3.69 -2.17 -9.21
N GLN A 67 -3.78 -1.80 -7.95
CA GLN A 67 -4.38 -2.62 -6.90
C GLN A 67 -5.91 -2.59 -7.00
N ASP A 68 -6.58 -3.74 -6.76
CA ASP A 68 -8.04 -3.89 -6.78
C ASP A 68 -8.71 -3.37 -8.08
N ALA A 69 -8.00 -3.34 -9.21
CA ALA A 69 -8.47 -2.78 -10.47
C ALA A 69 -9.75 -3.43 -11.00
N GLN A 70 -9.93 -4.74 -10.76
CA GLN A 70 -11.11 -5.49 -11.20
C GLN A 70 -12.36 -5.21 -10.36
N LYS A 71 -12.20 -4.56 -9.20
CA LYS A 71 -13.28 -4.25 -8.25
C LYS A 71 -13.59 -2.76 -8.21
N ALA A 72 -12.74 -1.94 -8.83
CA ALA A 72 -12.91 -0.50 -8.84
C ALA A 72 -14.03 -0.08 -9.79
N GLU A 73 -14.85 0.87 -9.35
CA GLU A 73 -15.89 1.52 -10.12
C GLU A 73 -15.42 2.86 -10.70
N VAL A 74 -14.26 3.34 -10.21
CA VAL A 74 -13.58 4.52 -10.77
C VAL A 74 -12.07 4.36 -10.66
N LEU A 75 -11.35 4.82 -11.68
CA LEU A 75 -9.90 4.91 -11.71
C LEU A 75 -9.47 6.37 -11.57
N VAL A 76 -8.47 6.63 -10.72
CA VAL A 76 -7.72 7.89 -10.70
C VAL A 76 -6.38 7.64 -11.36
N VAL A 77 -6.18 8.21 -12.55
CA VAL A 77 -5.04 7.91 -13.42
C VAL A 77 -4.08 9.10 -13.44
N SER A 78 -2.80 8.85 -13.19
CA SER A 78 -1.75 9.83 -13.45
C SER A 78 -1.36 9.79 -14.93
N ALA A 79 -1.30 10.93 -15.60
CA ALA A 79 -0.89 11.01 -17.00
C ALA A 79 -0.07 12.26 -17.28
N ASN A 80 0.97 12.11 -18.12
CA ASN A 80 1.79 13.20 -18.58
C ASN A 80 1.04 14.00 -19.66
N ASN A 81 0.84 15.30 -19.43
CA ASN A 81 0.16 16.20 -20.38
C ASN A 81 1.13 17.01 -21.28
N GLY A 82 2.42 16.65 -21.25
CA GLY A 82 3.49 17.30 -22.01
C GLY A 82 4.27 18.36 -21.20
N SER A 83 3.70 18.93 -20.15
CA SER A 83 4.37 19.89 -19.26
C SER A 83 4.49 19.39 -17.81
N ASP A 84 3.53 18.59 -17.36
CA ASP A 84 3.44 18.08 -15.98
C ASP A 84 2.67 16.77 -15.94
N VAL A 85 2.60 16.12 -14.79
CA VAL A 85 1.73 14.98 -14.53
C VAL A 85 0.43 15.49 -13.90
N SER A 86 -0.68 15.19 -14.57
CA SER A 86 -2.04 15.53 -14.12
C SER A 86 -2.77 14.28 -13.64
N LEU A 87 -3.80 14.46 -12.80
CA LEU A 87 -4.70 13.39 -12.37
C LEU A 87 -6.03 13.46 -13.11
N TYR A 88 -6.51 12.32 -13.53
CA TYR A 88 -7.74 12.18 -14.29
C TYR A 88 -8.65 11.13 -13.66
N ARG A 89 -9.96 11.40 -13.66
CA ARG A 89 -11.02 10.44 -13.39
C ARG A 89 -11.35 9.68 -14.65
N VAL A 90 -11.46 8.36 -14.56
CA VAL A 90 -11.80 7.46 -15.67
C VAL A 90 -12.79 6.41 -15.20
N ASP A 91 -13.82 6.15 -16.00
CA ASP A 91 -14.72 5.01 -15.83
C ASP A 91 -14.02 3.74 -16.34
N PRO A 92 -13.82 2.69 -15.52
CA PRO A 92 -13.16 1.45 -15.95
C PRO A 92 -13.90 0.72 -17.08
N ALA A 93 -15.18 1.02 -17.31
CA ALA A 93 -15.99 0.48 -18.42
C ALA A 93 -15.92 1.32 -19.70
N ALA A 94 -15.16 2.43 -19.71
CA ALA A 94 -15.06 3.29 -20.89
C ALA A 94 -14.43 2.57 -22.08
N ALA A 95 -14.85 2.93 -23.29
CA ALA A 95 -14.28 2.39 -24.53
C ALA A 95 -12.78 2.74 -24.61
N GLY A 96 -11.97 1.78 -25.02
CA GLY A 96 -10.51 1.90 -25.12
C GLY A 96 -9.75 1.46 -23.88
N ILE A 97 -10.42 1.01 -22.81
CA ILE A 97 -9.79 0.41 -21.63
C ILE A 97 -9.70 -1.10 -21.78
N THR A 98 -8.53 -1.63 -21.43
CA THR A 98 -8.34 -3.07 -21.25
C THR A 98 -7.65 -3.33 -19.92
N ILE A 99 -8.32 -4.07 -19.03
CA ILE A 99 -7.79 -4.47 -17.71
C ILE A 99 -7.24 -5.89 -17.84
N HIS A 100 -5.94 -6.05 -17.63
CA HIS A 100 -5.24 -7.31 -17.67
C HIS A 100 -4.88 -7.73 -16.25
N ALA A 101 -5.54 -8.76 -15.72
CA ALA A 101 -5.28 -9.26 -14.38
C ALA A 101 -3.85 -9.82 -14.26
N ASP A 102 -3.13 -9.42 -13.22
CA ASP A 102 -1.80 -9.93 -12.88
C ASP A 102 -1.92 -11.16 -11.97
N GLY A 103 -1.08 -12.16 -12.22
CA GLY A 103 -0.96 -13.32 -11.33
C GLY A 103 -0.07 -12.99 -10.13
N ILE A 104 -0.67 -12.58 -9.00
CA ILE A 104 0.05 -12.25 -7.77
C ILE A 104 -0.06 -13.36 -6.72
N ILE A 105 0.91 -13.41 -5.80
CA ILE A 105 0.92 -14.42 -4.73
C ILE A 105 -0.10 -14.13 -3.62
N ASP A 106 -0.47 -12.87 -3.41
CA ASP A 106 -1.44 -12.47 -2.40
C ASP A 106 -2.88 -12.71 -2.87
N LEU A 107 -3.47 -13.80 -2.40
CA LEU A 107 -4.85 -14.18 -2.75
C LEU A 107 -5.93 -13.34 -2.05
N THR A 108 -5.55 -12.43 -1.17
CA THR A 108 -6.48 -11.53 -0.47
C THR A 108 -6.72 -10.22 -1.23
N ARG A 109 -5.93 -9.97 -2.27
CA ARG A 109 -6.01 -8.79 -3.16
C ARG A 109 -6.11 -9.22 -4.61
N ASP A 110 -6.36 -8.29 -5.50
CA ASP A 110 -6.07 -8.41 -6.92
C ASP A 110 -5.21 -7.23 -7.39
N GLN A 111 -4.57 -7.41 -8.52
CA GLN A 111 -3.72 -6.44 -9.18
C GLN A 111 -3.88 -6.60 -10.68
N ALA A 112 -3.72 -5.53 -11.42
CA ALA A 112 -3.77 -5.54 -12.87
C ALA A 112 -2.81 -4.51 -13.47
N HIS A 113 -2.50 -4.65 -14.75
CA HIS A 113 -2.10 -3.54 -15.58
C HIS A 113 -3.27 -3.10 -16.47
N ILE A 114 -3.37 -1.81 -16.72
CA ILE A 114 -4.50 -1.21 -17.46
C ILE A 114 -3.97 -0.45 -18.64
N SER A 115 -4.41 -0.87 -19.84
CA SER A 115 -4.08 -0.18 -21.10
C SER A 115 -5.19 0.80 -21.47
N PHE A 116 -4.79 1.98 -21.90
CA PHE A 116 -5.63 3.07 -22.36
C PHE A 116 -5.36 3.35 -23.83
N ASP A 117 -6.38 3.33 -24.68
CA ASP A 117 -6.31 3.63 -26.12
C ASP A 117 -7.29 4.77 -26.45
N GLY A 118 -6.81 6.01 -26.33
CA GLY A 118 -7.60 7.21 -26.59
C GLY A 118 -8.83 7.37 -25.68
N VAL A 119 -8.73 6.96 -24.43
CA VAL A 119 -9.81 6.93 -23.43
C VAL A 119 -10.16 8.33 -22.99
N ALA A 120 -11.44 8.74 -23.12
CA ALA A 120 -11.92 10.01 -22.59
C ALA A 120 -11.82 10.04 -21.06
N ALA A 121 -11.29 11.14 -20.51
CA ALA A 121 -11.02 11.28 -19.10
C ALA A 121 -11.42 12.68 -18.58
N GLU A 122 -11.91 12.76 -17.36
CA GLU A 122 -12.23 14.00 -16.68
C GLU A 122 -11.02 14.47 -15.86
N LEU A 123 -10.56 15.70 -16.08
CA LEU A 123 -9.43 16.26 -15.35
C LEU A 123 -9.81 16.50 -13.89
N LEU A 124 -9.04 15.95 -12.94
CA LEU A 124 -9.17 16.21 -11.51
C LEU A 124 -8.18 17.26 -11.02
N GLU A 125 -6.92 17.19 -11.48
CA GLU A 125 -5.86 18.08 -11.02
C GLU A 125 -4.78 18.22 -12.07
N THR A 126 -4.39 19.45 -12.40
CA THR A 126 -3.30 19.74 -13.35
C THR A 126 -1.92 19.49 -12.76
N LYS A 127 -1.75 19.73 -11.45
CA LYS A 127 -0.54 19.47 -10.68
C LYS A 127 -0.65 18.14 -9.93
N GLY A 128 -0.93 17.09 -10.66
CA GLY A 128 -1.21 15.77 -10.10
C GLY A 128 -0.03 15.17 -9.33
N ALA A 129 1.21 15.42 -9.77
CA ALA A 129 2.40 14.96 -9.05
C ALA A 129 2.50 15.61 -7.66
N ASP A 130 2.19 16.91 -7.55
CA ASP A 130 2.17 17.63 -6.26
C ASP A 130 1.06 17.08 -5.35
N ALA A 131 -0.15 16.83 -5.90
CA ALA A 131 -1.27 16.27 -5.17
C ALA A 131 -0.95 14.85 -4.64
N LEU A 132 -0.36 13.98 -5.45
CA LEU A 132 0.09 12.66 -5.02
C LEU A 132 1.17 12.74 -3.93
N THR A 133 2.09 13.69 -4.05
CA THR A 133 3.14 13.92 -3.04
C THR A 133 2.54 14.35 -1.71
N ARG A 134 1.52 15.24 -1.71
CA ARG A 134 0.81 15.65 -0.48
C ARG A 134 -0.02 14.53 0.13
N ALA A 135 -0.59 13.64 -0.69
CA ALA A 135 -1.37 12.48 -0.24
C ALA A 135 -0.50 11.34 0.33
N MET A 136 0.77 11.26 -0.10
CA MET A 136 1.66 10.13 0.22
C MET A 136 1.78 9.84 1.72
N PRO A 137 1.88 10.81 2.64
CA PRO A 137 1.92 10.53 4.08
C PRO A 137 0.73 9.70 4.56
N ALA A 138 -0.50 10.04 4.13
CA ALA A 138 -1.71 9.29 4.48
C ALA A 138 -1.67 7.86 3.92
N ILE A 139 -1.28 7.70 2.66
CA ILE A 139 -1.15 6.42 1.97
C ILE A 139 -0.15 5.51 2.71
N LEU A 140 0.99 6.04 3.14
CA LEU A 140 1.99 5.30 3.90
C LEU A 140 1.46 4.88 5.27
N CYS A 141 0.72 5.75 5.97
CA CYS A 141 0.10 5.41 7.26
C CYS A 141 -0.96 4.31 7.12
N ILE A 142 -1.85 4.41 6.12
CA ILE A 142 -2.89 3.41 5.87
C ILE A 142 -2.27 2.04 5.54
N THR A 143 -1.24 2.02 4.68
CA THR A 143 -0.54 0.79 4.32
C THR A 143 0.20 0.19 5.52
N SER A 144 0.79 1.04 6.38
CA SER A 144 1.44 0.62 7.62
C SER A 144 0.45 0.01 8.61
N ALA A 145 -0.74 0.61 8.76
CA ALA A 145 -1.79 0.09 9.63
C ALA A 145 -2.28 -1.30 9.20
N ASP A 146 -2.42 -1.57 7.90
CA ASP A 146 -2.76 -2.90 7.37
C ASP A 146 -1.67 -3.94 7.68
N MET A 147 -0.39 -3.57 7.56
CA MET A 147 0.73 -4.45 7.94
C MET A 147 0.75 -4.73 9.44
N ILE A 148 0.50 -3.73 10.28
CA ILE A 148 0.46 -3.87 11.73
C ILE A 148 -0.66 -4.81 12.16
N GLY A 149 -1.89 -4.60 11.67
CA GLY A 149 -3.02 -5.48 11.98
C GLY A 149 -2.79 -6.92 11.55
N SER A 150 -2.18 -7.13 10.39
CA SER A 150 -1.77 -8.46 9.93
C SER A 150 -0.68 -9.07 10.82
N GLY A 151 0.28 -8.26 11.29
CA GLY A 151 1.35 -8.66 12.21
C GLY A 151 0.81 -9.07 13.58
N GLU A 152 -0.12 -8.30 14.14
CA GLU A 152 -0.80 -8.61 15.41
C GLU A 152 -1.54 -9.95 15.34
N TRP A 153 -2.30 -10.17 14.26
CA TRP A 153 -2.99 -11.44 14.04
C TRP A 153 -2.01 -12.62 13.96
N LEU A 154 -0.91 -12.46 13.20
CA LEU A 154 0.12 -13.49 13.09
C LEU A 154 0.79 -13.80 14.43
N LEU A 155 1.10 -12.78 15.23
CA LEU A 155 1.68 -12.95 16.57
C LEU A 155 0.72 -13.72 17.49
N GLN A 156 -0.55 -13.31 17.55
CA GLN A 156 -1.55 -13.96 18.38
C GLN A 156 -1.72 -15.42 17.99
N THR A 157 -2.02 -15.70 16.72
CA THR A 157 -2.24 -17.07 16.20
C THR A 157 -1.02 -17.97 16.42
N THR A 158 0.20 -17.43 16.22
CA THR A 158 1.43 -18.20 16.43
C THR A 158 1.69 -18.47 17.91
N THR A 159 1.36 -17.52 18.78
CA THR A 159 1.49 -17.70 20.24
C THR A 159 0.53 -18.79 20.74
N GLU A 160 -0.72 -18.77 20.30
CA GLU A 160 -1.73 -19.79 20.64
C GLU A 160 -1.29 -21.17 20.13
N TYR A 161 -0.79 -21.27 18.90
CA TYR A 161 -0.24 -22.51 18.37
C TYR A 161 0.97 -23.01 19.19
N ALA A 162 1.87 -22.11 19.57
CA ALA A 162 3.05 -22.46 20.36
C ALA A 162 2.71 -22.96 21.78
N GLN A 163 1.56 -22.56 22.35
CA GLN A 163 1.06 -23.03 23.63
C GLN A 163 0.44 -24.41 23.55
N THR A 164 -0.16 -24.77 22.43
CA THR A 164 -0.93 -26.01 22.26
C THR A 164 -0.14 -27.13 21.57
N ARG A 165 0.74 -26.80 20.63
CA ARG A 165 1.54 -27.78 19.89
C ARG A 165 2.65 -28.36 20.75
N VAL A 166 2.62 -29.66 20.95
CA VAL A 166 3.65 -30.43 21.72
C VAL A 166 4.66 -31.06 20.80
N GLN A 167 5.93 -30.86 21.07
CA GLN A 167 7.09 -31.57 20.51
C GLN A 167 8.15 -31.76 21.60
N PHE A 168 8.87 -32.89 21.58
CA PHE A 168 9.86 -33.23 22.62
C PHE A 168 9.27 -33.17 24.05
N ASP A 169 8.05 -33.69 24.20
CA ASP A 169 7.27 -33.75 25.44
C ASP A 169 6.99 -32.39 26.10
N ARG A 170 7.06 -31.28 25.35
CA ARG A 170 6.82 -29.93 25.80
C ARG A 170 6.04 -29.11 24.75
N PRO A 171 5.23 -28.13 25.15
CA PRO A 171 4.71 -27.14 24.23
C PRO A 171 5.85 -26.39 23.53
N LEU A 172 5.66 -26.03 22.24
CA LEU A 172 6.68 -25.28 21.48
C LEU A 172 7.12 -24.00 22.17
N GLY A 173 6.21 -23.28 22.81
CA GLY A 173 6.49 -22.05 23.58
C GLY A 173 7.36 -22.24 24.81
N PHE A 174 7.62 -23.48 25.26
CA PHE A 174 8.60 -23.78 26.31
C PHE A 174 10.03 -23.43 25.83
N PHE A 175 10.34 -23.61 24.56
CA PHE A 175 11.69 -23.45 24.03
C PHE A 175 12.04 -21.97 23.81
N GLN A 176 13.22 -21.54 24.27
CA GLN A 176 13.70 -20.17 24.09
C GLN A 176 13.85 -19.80 22.61
N ALA A 177 14.21 -20.77 21.76
CA ALA A 177 14.31 -20.58 20.32
C ALA A 177 12.97 -20.20 19.65
N VAL A 178 11.84 -20.43 20.33
CA VAL A 178 10.50 -20.03 19.85
C VAL A 178 10.03 -18.78 20.57
N LYS A 179 10.04 -18.74 21.90
CA LYS A 179 9.47 -17.62 22.66
C LYS A 179 10.23 -16.30 22.51
N HIS A 180 11.58 -16.31 22.43
CA HIS A 180 12.35 -15.09 22.26
C HIS A 180 12.09 -14.38 20.92
N PRO A 181 12.08 -15.09 19.77
CA PRO A 181 11.65 -14.46 18.53
C PRO A 181 10.20 -13.94 18.54
N LEU A 182 9.26 -14.59 19.25
CA LEU A 182 7.90 -14.07 19.40
C LEU A 182 7.87 -12.76 20.20
N VAL A 183 8.68 -12.64 21.25
CA VAL A 183 8.85 -11.36 21.96
C VAL A 183 9.45 -10.29 21.04
N ASN A 184 10.45 -10.65 20.23
CA ASN A 184 11.02 -9.68 19.26
C ASN A 184 10.00 -9.25 18.20
N VAL A 185 9.10 -10.15 17.77
CA VAL A 185 7.98 -9.80 16.87
C VAL A 185 7.04 -8.81 17.56
N MET A 186 6.68 -9.05 18.83
CA MET A 186 5.86 -8.12 19.63
C MET A 186 6.49 -6.73 19.70
N LEU A 187 7.78 -6.65 20.02
CA LEU A 187 8.50 -5.37 20.08
C LEU A 187 8.53 -4.63 18.73
N ALA A 188 8.70 -5.38 17.64
CA ALA A 188 8.68 -4.78 16.31
C ALA A 188 7.29 -4.24 15.93
N ILE A 189 6.21 -4.95 16.31
CA ILE A 189 4.82 -4.51 16.12
C ILE A 189 4.55 -3.24 16.91
N ASP A 190 4.91 -3.21 18.21
CA ASP A 190 4.68 -2.06 19.08
C ASP A 190 5.45 -0.82 18.58
N ALA A 191 6.70 -1.00 18.14
CA ALA A 191 7.47 0.08 17.54
C ALA A 191 6.84 0.63 16.26
N ALA A 192 6.44 -0.24 15.32
CA ALA A 192 5.78 0.15 14.08
C ALA A 192 4.43 0.85 14.36
N LYS A 193 3.66 0.34 15.32
CA LYS A 193 2.38 0.89 15.74
C LYS A 193 2.53 2.29 16.32
N SER A 194 3.48 2.49 17.23
CA SER A 194 3.77 3.78 17.84
C SER A 194 4.18 4.82 16.81
N LEU A 195 5.06 4.45 15.85
CA LEU A 195 5.46 5.33 14.75
C LEU A 195 4.29 5.67 13.83
N THR A 196 3.39 4.71 13.56
CA THR A 196 2.22 4.94 12.69
C THR A 196 1.22 5.87 13.35
N TYR A 197 0.93 5.72 14.64
CA TYR A 197 0.09 6.66 15.38
C TYR A 197 0.70 8.06 15.41
N ASN A 198 2.01 8.17 15.68
CA ASN A 198 2.70 9.45 15.68
C ASN A 198 2.62 10.13 14.28
N ALA A 199 2.82 9.37 13.21
CA ALA A 199 2.68 9.88 11.85
C ALA A 199 1.24 10.32 11.55
N ALA A 200 0.23 9.57 12.00
CA ALA A 200 -1.17 9.94 11.82
C ALA A 200 -1.54 11.24 12.56
N CYS A 201 -1.09 11.41 13.79
CA CYS A 201 -1.30 12.66 14.55
C CYS A 201 -0.64 13.88 13.88
N ALA A 202 0.49 13.68 13.21
CA ALA A 202 1.20 14.77 12.54
C ALA A 202 0.43 15.41 11.38
N PHE A 203 -0.59 14.76 10.83
CA PHE A 203 -1.45 15.39 9.81
C PHE A 203 -2.16 16.64 10.33
N ASP A 204 -2.58 16.60 11.58
CA ASP A 204 -3.34 17.69 12.19
C ASP A 204 -2.44 18.65 12.99
N GLU A 205 -1.42 18.10 13.68
CA GLU A 205 -0.62 18.84 14.65
C GLU A 205 0.71 19.39 14.09
N GLU A 206 1.34 18.65 13.15
CA GLU A 206 2.66 18.95 12.61
C GLU A 206 2.75 18.62 11.12
N PRO A 207 1.95 19.21 10.23
CA PRO A 207 1.85 18.79 8.82
C PRO A 207 3.19 18.87 8.07
N GLU A 208 4.11 19.76 8.45
CA GLU A 208 5.46 19.87 7.89
C GLU A 208 6.33 18.65 8.20
N ASN A 209 6.03 17.89 9.27
CA ASN A 209 6.70 16.67 9.68
C ASN A 209 6.01 15.40 9.16
N ALA A 210 4.78 15.49 8.64
CA ALA A 210 3.95 14.34 8.29
C ALA A 210 4.66 13.36 7.33
N MET A 211 5.30 13.85 6.28
CA MET A 211 6.04 13.00 5.32
C MET A 211 7.19 12.26 5.99
N ARG A 212 7.99 12.94 6.80
CA ARG A 212 9.13 12.35 7.51
C ARG A 212 8.67 11.23 8.45
N LEU A 213 7.63 11.50 9.25
CA LEU A 213 7.09 10.55 10.21
C LEU A 213 6.41 9.36 9.53
N ALA A 214 5.66 9.59 8.43
CA ALA A 214 5.04 8.53 7.65
C ALA A 214 6.07 7.58 6.99
N ARG A 215 7.20 8.12 6.49
CA ARG A 215 8.31 7.30 5.97
C ARG A 215 8.97 6.47 7.07
N MET A 216 9.14 7.01 8.28
CA MET A 216 9.63 6.27 9.45
C MET A 216 8.67 5.12 9.79
N ALA A 217 7.38 5.39 9.86
CA ALA A 217 6.33 4.40 10.12
C ALA A 217 6.33 3.28 9.08
N LYS A 218 6.31 3.64 7.78
CA LYS A 218 6.31 2.66 6.67
C LYS A 218 7.57 1.82 6.66
N SER A 219 8.74 2.41 6.95
CA SER A 219 10.01 1.67 7.06
C SER A 219 9.94 0.61 8.15
N ALA A 220 9.53 0.99 9.37
CA ALA A 220 9.41 0.08 10.50
C ALA A 220 8.35 -1.00 10.25
N ALA A 221 7.18 -0.62 9.72
CA ALA A 221 6.11 -1.55 9.40
C ALA A 221 6.51 -2.57 8.30
N SER A 222 7.29 -2.15 7.30
CA SER A 222 7.79 -3.05 6.25
C SER A 222 8.76 -4.10 6.80
N ASP A 223 9.72 -3.70 7.64
CA ASP A 223 10.67 -4.62 8.27
C ASP A 223 9.96 -5.58 9.24
N MET A 224 9.02 -5.06 10.03
CA MET A 224 8.15 -5.84 10.92
C MET A 224 7.30 -6.86 10.15
N ALA A 225 6.72 -6.48 9.00
CA ALA A 225 5.88 -7.33 8.18
C ALA A 225 6.64 -8.58 7.68
N VAL A 226 7.85 -8.39 7.16
CA VAL A 226 8.74 -9.48 6.73
C VAL A 226 9.13 -10.36 7.91
N PHE A 227 9.52 -9.76 9.03
CA PHE A 227 9.97 -10.49 10.21
C PHE A 227 8.84 -11.30 10.85
N SER A 228 7.69 -10.68 11.14
CA SER A 228 6.55 -11.33 11.79
C SER A 228 6.01 -12.50 10.97
N SER A 229 5.79 -12.29 9.68
CA SER A 229 5.21 -13.28 8.80
C SER A 229 6.12 -14.48 8.54
N SER A 230 7.42 -14.26 8.37
CA SER A 230 8.39 -15.35 8.21
C SER A 230 8.52 -16.18 9.48
N ARG A 231 8.47 -15.56 10.68
CA ARG A 231 8.49 -16.29 11.96
C ARG A 231 7.22 -17.09 12.20
N ALA A 232 6.06 -16.52 11.84
CA ALA A 232 4.79 -17.23 11.96
C ALA A 232 4.78 -18.52 11.12
N VAL A 233 5.16 -18.45 9.85
CA VAL A 233 5.27 -19.63 8.98
C VAL A 233 6.28 -20.64 9.54
N GLN A 234 7.47 -20.18 9.97
CA GLN A 234 8.50 -21.06 10.52
C GLN A 234 8.02 -21.83 11.74
N PHE A 235 7.30 -21.18 12.67
CA PHE A 235 6.86 -21.83 13.92
C PHE A 235 5.64 -22.74 13.75
N HIS A 236 4.82 -22.50 12.73
CA HIS A 236 3.77 -23.45 12.36
C HIS A 236 4.32 -24.66 11.60
N GLY A 237 5.50 -24.56 10.99
CA GLY A 237 6.08 -25.61 10.18
C GLY A 237 5.21 -25.97 8.97
N GLY A 238 5.10 -27.26 8.64
CA GLY A 238 4.37 -27.73 7.45
C GLY A 238 2.91 -27.23 7.37
N ILE A 239 2.19 -27.19 8.48
CA ILE A 239 0.80 -26.73 8.51
C ILE A 239 0.66 -25.26 8.12
N GLY A 240 1.68 -24.43 8.38
CA GLY A 240 1.69 -23.01 8.04
C GLY A 240 1.59 -22.71 6.55
N PHE A 241 1.79 -23.70 5.67
CA PHE A 241 1.63 -23.59 4.21
C PHE A 241 0.39 -24.29 3.67
N THR A 242 -0.40 -24.93 4.53
CA THR A 242 -1.61 -25.65 4.10
C THR A 242 -2.85 -24.76 4.19
N TRP A 243 -3.91 -25.15 3.48
CA TRP A 243 -5.21 -24.50 3.55
C TRP A 243 -5.96 -24.72 4.88
N GLU A 244 -5.43 -25.54 5.76
CA GLU A 244 -5.95 -25.76 7.11
C GLU A 244 -5.57 -24.60 8.06
N CYS A 245 -4.62 -23.75 7.64
CA CYS A 245 -4.11 -22.63 8.44
C CYS A 245 -3.95 -21.37 7.58
N TYR A 246 -4.50 -20.25 8.04
CA TYR A 246 -4.47 -19.00 7.27
C TYR A 246 -3.14 -18.21 7.34
N VAL A 247 -2.15 -18.72 8.08
CA VAL A 247 -0.85 -18.06 8.26
C VAL A 247 -0.18 -17.76 6.92
N HIS A 248 -0.25 -18.69 5.93
CA HIS A 248 0.31 -18.43 4.61
C HIS A 248 -0.38 -17.31 3.84
N LEU A 249 -1.68 -17.05 4.06
CA LEU A 249 -2.39 -15.94 3.43
C LEU A 249 -1.87 -14.60 3.98
N PHE A 250 -1.71 -14.50 5.30
CA PHE A 250 -1.14 -13.31 5.93
C PHE A 250 0.34 -13.12 5.58
N PHE A 251 1.11 -14.21 5.46
CA PHE A 251 2.49 -14.15 4.95
C PHE A 251 2.54 -13.52 3.56
N LYS A 252 1.73 -14.01 2.61
CA LYS A 252 1.67 -13.51 1.24
C LYS A 252 1.23 -12.05 1.19
N ARG A 253 0.22 -11.68 2.02
CA ARG A 253 -0.25 -10.29 2.16
C ARG A 253 0.85 -9.37 2.69
N GLN A 254 1.60 -9.80 3.71
CA GLN A 254 2.72 -9.03 4.24
C GLN A 254 3.84 -8.84 3.21
N MET A 255 4.17 -9.91 2.44
CA MET A 255 5.14 -9.83 1.35
C MET A 255 4.71 -8.88 0.23
N HIS A 256 3.43 -8.77 -0.05
CA HIS A 256 2.89 -7.82 -1.00
C HIS A 256 2.90 -6.37 -0.42
N ASN A 257 2.35 -6.19 0.77
CA ASN A 257 2.21 -4.86 1.38
C ASN A 257 3.56 -4.16 1.66
N HIS A 258 4.59 -4.93 2.03
CA HIS A 258 5.88 -4.29 2.37
C HIS A 258 6.53 -3.59 1.18
N ILE A 259 6.27 -4.03 -0.07
CA ILE A 259 6.81 -3.42 -1.28
C ILE A 259 5.95 -2.28 -1.83
N LEU A 260 4.64 -2.26 -1.53
CA LEU A 260 3.76 -1.18 -1.98
C LEU A 260 4.24 0.17 -1.45
N TYR A 261 4.33 1.16 -2.36
CA TYR A 261 4.83 2.51 -2.08
C TYR A 261 6.27 2.52 -1.54
N GLY A 262 7.06 1.49 -1.87
CA GLY A 262 8.45 1.31 -1.47
C GLY A 262 8.62 0.57 -0.14
N ASP A 263 9.61 -0.31 -0.10
CA ASP A 263 9.99 -1.09 1.06
C ASP A 263 10.70 -0.27 2.15
N GLY A 264 11.07 -0.90 3.26
CA GLY A 264 11.77 -0.24 4.36
C GLY A 264 13.10 0.37 3.95
N LYS A 265 13.83 -0.24 3.00
CA LYS A 265 15.10 0.29 2.50
C LYS A 265 14.89 1.54 1.64
N TYR A 266 13.92 1.50 0.74
CA TYR A 266 13.53 2.65 -0.10
C TYR A 266 13.11 3.84 0.78
N GLN A 267 12.26 3.61 1.79
CA GLN A 267 11.81 4.68 2.68
C GLN A 267 12.98 5.29 3.48
N ARG A 268 13.94 4.47 3.94
CA ARG A 268 15.13 4.97 4.63
C ARG A 268 16.06 5.78 3.72
N ALA A 269 16.19 5.41 2.44
CA ALA A 269 16.96 6.20 1.47
C ALA A 269 16.35 7.59 1.29
N LEU A 270 15.02 7.67 1.10
CA LEU A 270 14.31 8.96 0.98
C LEU A 270 14.38 9.78 2.28
N LEU A 271 14.36 9.14 3.46
CA LEU A 271 14.59 9.81 4.74
C LEU A 271 15.98 10.39 4.84
N ALA A 272 17.00 9.65 4.39
CA ALA A 272 18.38 10.15 4.39
C ALA A 272 18.50 11.40 3.50
N ASP A 273 17.90 11.39 2.31
CA ASP A 273 17.88 12.55 1.40
C ASP A 273 17.17 13.76 2.04
N MET A 274 16.09 13.54 2.79
CA MET A 274 15.38 14.61 3.51
C MET A 274 16.20 15.22 4.65
N LEU A 275 16.99 14.41 5.35
CA LEU A 275 17.72 14.83 6.55
C LEU A 275 19.13 15.35 6.26
N MET A 276 19.80 14.80 5.24
CA MET A 276 21.20 15.05 4.92
C MET A 276 21.40 15.82 3.61
N GLY A 277 20.33 15.98 2.82
CA GLY A 277 20.39 16.41 1.42
C GLY A 277 20.73 15.26 0.48
N LYS A 278 20.36 15.40 -0.81
CA LYS A 278 20.67 14.38 -1.81
C LYS A 278 22.20 14.28 -1.96
N ALA A 279 22.71 13.05 -1.97
CA ALA A 279 24.10 12.81 -2.34
C ALA A 279 24.34 13.33 -3.78
N ALA A 280 25.44 14.06 -3.98
CA ALA A 280 25.82 14.61 -5.28
C ALA A 280 26.22 13.51 -6.26
#